data_75b114c90f46167e67a11284414d8802
#
_entry.id   75b114c90f46167e67a11284414d8802
#
_cell.length_a   1.000
_cell.length_b   1.000
_cell.length_c   1.000
_cell.angle_alpha   90.00
_cell.angle_beta   90.00
_cell.angle_gamma   90.00
#
_symmetry.space_group_name_H-M   'P 1'
#
loop_
_entity.id
_entity.type
_entity.pdbx_description
1 polymer ?
#
loop_
_entity_poly.entity_id
_entity_poly.type
_entity_poly.pdbx_seq_one_letter_code
_entity_poly.pdbx_strand_id
1 'polypeptide(L)'
;FMQSIEKHDYVISIISDNYLKSRNCMYEMLEVVKDSNFSQRLLFIVLTNEDAKYYKVAPIQDIGADVYSVSGQAKYSKFWSQMDKELDSEIEEIGNSIYAINQIKEKKIIQKILLDLPDFLEFVRENKGLSLTEHLENGFADMISFMEL
;
A
#
# COMPACT_ATOMS: atom_id res chain seq x y z
N PHE A 1 -6.00 13.16 -2.83
CA PHE A 1 -5.87 11.93 -3.64
C PHE A 1 -7.24 11.44 -4.12
N MET A 2 -8.21 11.16 -3.24
CA MET A 2 -9.55 10.68 -3.62
C MET A 2 -10.27 11.62 -4.62
N GLN A 3 -10.26 12.93 -4.39
CA GLN A 3 -10.86 13.91 -5.33
C GLN A 3 -10.21 13.92 -6.73
N SER A 4 -8.97 13.48 -6.83
CA SER A 4 -8.28 13.34 -8.12
C SER A 4 -8.70 12.08 -8.87
N ILE A 5 -8.94 10.98 -8.16
CA ILE A 5 -9.36 9.70 -8.75
C ILE A 5 -10.73 9.79 -9.42
N GLU A 6 -11.65 10.56 -8.86
CA GLU A 6 -13.00 10.73 -9.41
C GLU A 6 -13.02 11.23 -10.86
N LYS A 7 -11.96 11.91 -11.27
CA LYS A 7 -11.84 12.54 -12.59
C LYS A 7 -11.20 11.66 -13.67
N HIS A 8 -10.71 10.47 -13.29
CA HIS A 8 -9.99 9.57 -14.18
C HIS A 8 -10.76 8.26 -14.38
N ASP A 9 -10.73 7.74 -15.60
CA ASP A 9 -11.37 6.46 -15.92
C ASP A 9 -10.62 5.29 -15.29
N TYR A 10 -9.29 5.37 -15.22
CA TYR A 10 -8.43 4.36 -14.60
C TYR A 10 -7.31 5.02 -13.80
N VAL A 11 -6.83 4.31 -12.79
CA VAL A 11 -5.71 4.72 -11.93
C VAL A 11 -4.74 3.56 -11.79
N ILE A 12 -3.48 3.81 -12.09
CA ILE A 12 -2.39 2.86 -11.85
C ILE A 12 -1.67 3.28 -10.58
N SER A 13 -1.66 2.42 -9.58
CA SER A 13 -0.93 2.63 -8.32
C SER A 13 0.35 1.82 -8.33
N ILE A 14 1.47 2.49 -8.04
CA ILE A 14 2.78 1.85 -7.95
C ILE A 14 3.08 1.53 -6.50
N ILE A 15 3.15 0.24 -6.19
CA ILE A 15 3.36 -0.28 -4.84
C ILE A 15 4.84 -0.62 -4.65
N SER A 16 5.48 0.08 -3.73
CA SER A 16 6.86 -0.18 -3.28
C SER A 16 6.85 -0.66 -1.81
N ASP A 17 8.01 -1.09 -1.32
CA ASP A 17 8.18 -1.40 0.11
C ASP A 17 7.81 -0.20 0.99
N ASN A 18 8.29 0.99 0.63
CA ASN A 18 7.95 2.22 1.34
C ASN A 18 6.48 2.59 1.25
N TYR A 19 5.80 2.29 0.13
CA TYR A 19 4.37 2.49 0.00
C TYR A 19 3.59 1.71 1.06
N LEU A 20 3.90 0.41 1.21
CA LEU A 20 3.24 -0.47 2.17
C LEU A 20 3.57 -0.14 3.64
N LYS A 21 4.59 0.66 3.87
CA LYS A 21 4.99 1.18 5.19
C LYS A 21 4.59 2.63 5.42
N SER A 22 3.99 3.28 4.44
CA SER A 22 3.53 4.66 4.54
C SER A 22 2.11 4.72 5.09
N ARG A 23 1.97 5.33 6.26
CA ARG A 23 0.67 5.52 6.94
C ARG A 23 -0.34 6.23 6.04
N ASN A 24 0.08 7.30 5.37
CA ASN A 24 -0.83 8.08 4.52
C ASN A 24 -1.21 7.31 3.26
N CYS A 25 -0.25 6.68 2.58
CA CYS A 25 -0.53 5.89 1.38
C CYS A 25 -1.48 4.73 1.69
N MET A 26 -1.22 3.99 2.78
CA MET A 26 -2.05 2.84 3.16
C MET A 26 -3.45 3.29 3.57
N TYR A 27 -3.57 4.31 4.42
CA TYR A 27 -4.87 4.78 4.87
C TYR A 27 -5.75 5.28 3.70
N GLU A 28 -5.19 6.10 2.82
CA GLU A 28 -5.91 6.61 1.66
C GLU A 28 -6.30 5.50 0.68
N MET A 29 -5.39 4.57 0.41
CA MET A 29 -5.66 3.48 -0.52
C MET A 29 -6.70 2.50 0.03
N LEU A 30 -6.69 2.19 1.31
CA LEU A 30 -7.69 1.33 1.93
C LEU A 30 -9.09 1.93 1.86
N GLU A 31 -9.23 3.25 1.96
CA GLU A 31 -10.51 3.91 1.74
C GLU A 31 -10.98 3.81 0.28
N VAL A 32 -10.06 3.97 -0.67
CA VAL A 32 -10.35 3.88 -2.10
C VAL A 32 -10.78 2.46 -2.50
N VAL A 33 -10.10 1.44 -2.01
CA VAL A 33 -10.40 0.03 -2.34
C VAL A 33 -11.76 -0.41 -1.83
N LYS A 34 -12.24 0.17 -0.74
CA LYS A 34 -13.58 -0.12 -0.18
C LYS A 34 -14.72 0.45 -1.03
N ASP A 35 -14.45 1.46 -1.83
CA ASP A 35 -15.45 2.02 -2.73
C ASP A 35 -15.50 1.22 -4.05
N SER A 36 -16.63 0.54 -4.29
CA SER A 36 -16.81 -0.29 -5.47
C SER A 36 -16.70 0.46 -6.79
N ASN A 37 -17.01 1.77 -6.80
CA ASN A 37 -16.88 2.60 -8.01
C ASN A 37 -15.40 2.86 -8.36
N PHE A 38 -14.52 2.91 -7.37
CA PHE A 38 -13.10 3.15 -7.57
C PHE A 38 -12.29 1.86 -7.71
N SER A 39 -12.62 0.82 -6.94
CA SER A 39 -11.87 -0.43 -6.96
C SER A 39 -11.81 -1.08 -8.33
N GLN A 40 -12.87 -0.97 -9.12
CA GLN A 40 -12.94 -1.50 -10.49
C GLN A 40 -12.05 -0.76 -11.51
N ARG A 41 -11.52 0.41 -11.14
CA ARG A 41 -10.66 1.25 -11.99
C ARG A 41 -9.20 1.25 -11.55
N LEU A 42 -8.89 0.49 -10.49
CA LEU A 42 -7.54 0.41 -9.94
C LEU A 42 -6.76 -0.73 -10.56
N LEU A 43 -5.56 -0.40 -11.00
CA LEU A 43 -4.54 -1.33 -11.43
C LEU A 43 -3.28 -1.12 -10.61
N PHE A 44 -2.47 -2.15 -10.46
CA PHE A 44 -1.28 -2.08 -9.63
C PHE A 44 -0.03 -2.52 -10.40
N ILE A 45 1.06 -1.80 -10.12
CA ILE A 45 2.42 -2.24 -10.43
C ILE A 45 3.11 -2.47 -9.09
N VAL A 46 3.57 -3.70 -8.82
CA VAL A 46 4.28 -4.03 -7.59
C VAL A 46 5.78 -4.04 -7.90
N LEU A 47 6.50 -3.05 -7.39
CA LEU A 47 7.93 -2.94 -7.64
C LEU A 47 8.69 -4.10 -6.97
N THR A 48 9.63 -4.65 -7.73
CA THR A 48 10.67 -5.56 -7.22
C THR A 48 11.99 -4.80 -7.11
N ASN A 49 12.99 -5.39 -6.44
CA ASN A 49 14.32 -4.80 -6.38
C ASN A 49 15.00 -4.72 -7.75
N GLU A 50 14.63 -5.60 -8.68
CA GLU A 50 15.09 -5.56 -10.07
C GLU A 50 14.65 -4.29 -10.81
N ASP A 51 13.47 -3.76 -10.48
CA ASP A 51 12.93 -2.54 -11.09
C ASP A 51 13.75 -1.29 -10.73
N ALA A 52 14.68 -1.38 -9.77
CA ALA A 52 15.62 -0.30 -9.45
C ALA A 52 16.45 0.16 -10.65
N LYS A 53 16.63 -0.69 -11.64
CA LYS A 53 17.34 -0.36 -12.91
C LYS A 53 16.67 0.77 -13.71
N TYR A 54 15.39 1.03 -13.48
CA TYR A 54 14.65 2.11 -14.16
C TYR A 54 14.77 3.47 -13.46
N TYR A 55 15.35 3.53 -12.28
CA TYR A 55 15.58 4.77 -11.55
C TYR A 55 16.76 5.54 -12.17
N LYS A 56 16.61 6.85 -12.31
CA LYS A 56 17.71 7.73 -12.80
C LYS A 56 18.91 7.75 -11.85
N VAL A 57 18.63 7.62 -10.55
CA VAL A 57 19.62 7.52 -9.48
C VAL A 57 19.33 6.24 -8.71
N ALA A 58 20.34 5.39 -8.52
CA ALA A 58 20.16 4.14 -7.81
C ALA A 58 19.60 4.40 -6.40
N PRO A 59 18.52 3.72 -6.00
CA PRO A 59 17.96 3.87 -4.67
C PRO A 59 18.94 3.35 -3.61
N ILE A 60 18.98 4.03 -2.46
CA ILE A 60 19.86 3.66 -1.34
C ILE A 60 19.33 2.41 -0.61
N GLN A 61 18.03 2.17 -0.66
CA GLN A 61 17.36 1.05 0.00
C GLN A 61 16.63 0.19 -1.04
N ASP A 62 16.33 -1.04 -0.64
CA ASP A 62 15.47 -1.92 -1.42
C ASP A 62 14.10 -1.27 -1.64
N ILE A 63 13.63 -1.29 -2.89
CA ILE A 63 12.34 -0.70 -3.28
C ILE A 63 11.23 -1.74 -3.39
N GLY A 64 11.61 -3.02 -3.50
CA GLY A 64 10.71 -4.11 -3.79
C GLY A 64 9.70 -4.37 -2.67
N ALA A 65 8.43 -4.48 -3.06
CA ALA A 65 7.36 -4.91 -2.19
C ALA A 65 7.13 -6.41 -2.36
N ASP A 66 7.27 -7.19 -1.29
CA ASP A 66 7.00 -8.62 -1.32
C ASP A 66 5.56 -8.88 -0.89
N VAL A 67 4.64 -8.87 -1.86
CA VAL A 67 3.21 -9.11 -1.63
C VAL A 67 2.79 -10.56 -1.91
N TYR A 68 3.65 -11.35 -2.56
CA TYR A 68 3.33 -12.71 -3.00
C TYR A 68 3.77 -13.78 -2.02
N SER A 69 4.85 -13.57 -1.26
CA SER A 69 5.31 -14.55 -0.30
C SER A 69 4.63 -14.40 1.06
N VAL A 70 4.46 -15.51 1.77
CA VAL A 70 3.92 -15.51 3.14
C VAL A 70 4.83 -14.72 4.08
N SER A 71 6.14 -14.81 3.89
CA SER A 71 7.13 -14.06 4.68
C SER A 71 7.06 -12.56 4.43
N GLY A 72 6.82 -12.13 3.18
CA GLY A 72 6.63 -10.73 2.84
C GLY A 72 5.37 -10.15 3.46
N GLN A 73 4.25 -10.88 3.40
CA GLN A 73 3.01 -10.48 4.07
C GLN A 73 3.22 -10.35 5.59
N ALA A 74 3.91 -11.32 6.20
CA ALA A 74 4.24 -11.28 7.63
C ALA A 74 5.14 -10.07 7.98
N LYS A 75 6.05 -9.67 7.10
CA LYS A 75 6.91 -8.49 7.27
C LYS A 75 6.08 -7.23 7.47
N TYR A 76 5.07 -7.01 6.63
CA TYR A 76 4.22 -5.82 6.74
C TYR A 76 3.30 -5.87 7.95
N SER A 77 2.74 -7.02 8.27
CA SER A 77 1.97 -7.19 9.49
C SER A 77 2.79 -6.91 10.76
N LYS A 78 4.05 -7.37 10.79
CA LYS A 78 4.98 -7.07 11.90
C LYS A 78 5.30 -5.57 11.98
N PHE A 79 5.55 -4.92 10.84
CA PHE A 79 5.82 -3.49 10.80
C PHE A 79 4.68 -2.68 11.45
N TRP A 80 3.46 -2.89 11.03
CA TRP A 80 2.30 -2.17 11.57
C TRP A 80 1.97 -2.55 13.00
N SER A 81 2.17 -3.83 13.39
CA SER A 81 2.01 -4.28 14.78
C SER A 81 3.02 -3.61 15.70
N GLN A 82 4.25 -3.37 15.24
CA GLN A 82 5.26 -2.66 16.02
C GLN A 82 4.86 -1.20 16.23
N MET A 83 4.35 -0.52 15.21
CA MET A 83 3.84 0.85 15.33
C MET A 83 2.66 0.95 16.31
N ASP A 84 1.75 -0.02 16.30
CA ASP A 84 0.63 -0.08 17.25
C ASP A 84 1.12 -0.19 18.70
N LYS A 85 2.13 -1.04 18.95
CA LYS A 85 2.76 -1.20 20.27
C LYS A 85 3.51 0.05 20.74
N GLU A 86 4.20 0.72 19.82
CA GLU A 86 4.90 1.99 20.13
C GLU A 86 3.91 3.07 20.57
N LEU A 87 2.77 3.17 19.89
CA LEU A 87 1.69 4.08 20.29
C LEU A 87 1.09 3.73 21.66
N ASP A 88 0.94 2.43 21.98
CA ASP A 88 0.52 2.02 23.32
C ASP A 88 1.49 2.50 24.39
N SER A 89 2.79 2.33 24.16
CA SER A 89 3.82 2.80 25.09
C SER A 89 3.80 4.32 25.27
N GLU A 90 3.64 5.08 24.19
CA GLU A 90 3.51 6.54 24.24
C GLU A 90 2.26 6.96 25.04
N ILE A 91 1.13 6.32 24.82
CA ILE A 91 -0.12 6.59 25.55
C ILE A 91 0.06 6.33 27.03
N GLU A 92 0.70 5.21 27.41
CA GLU A 92 0.98 4.87 28.81
C GLU A 92 1.92 5.91 29.47
N GLU A 93 2.98 6.33 28.78
CA GLU A 93 3.92 7.36 29.25
C GLU A 93 3.24 8.68 29.50
N ILE A 94 2.31 9.10 28.63
CA ILE A 94 1.54 10.33 28.81
C ILE A 94 0.62 10.24 30.04
N GLY A 95 0.09 9.05 30.35
CA GLY A 95 -0.67 8.74 31.55
C GLY A 95 -2.05 9.40 31.68
N ASN A 96 -2.41 10.31 30.75
CA ASN A 96 -3.71 10.97 30.72
C ASN A 96 -4.27 10.95 29.30
N SER A 97 -5.43 10.34 29.13
CA SER A 97 -6.08 10.16 27.83
C SER A 97 -6.39 11.48 27.10
N ILE A 98 -6.64 12.58 27.85
CA ILE A 98 -6.91 13.88 27.24
C ILE A 98 -5.66 14.41 26.53
N TYR A 99 -4.49 14.22 27.12
CA TYR A 99 -3.22 14.65 26.50
C TYR A 99 -2.73 13.68 25.43
N ALA A 100 -3.20 12.43 25.43
CA ALA A 100 -2.86 11.40 24.46
C ALA A 100 -3.86 11.29 23.27
N ILE A 101 -4.73 12.27 23.08
CA ILE A 101 -5.78 12.22 22.04
C ILE A 101 -5.20 11.98 20.63
N ASN A 102 -4.08 12.63 20.31
CA ASN A 102 -3.46 12.48 18.99
C ASN A 102 -2.93 11.04 18.78
N GLN A 103 -2.28 10.47 19.79
CA GLN A 103 -1.79 9.09 19.77
C GLN A 103 -2.94 8.09 19.67
N ILE A 104 -4.04 8.32 20.38
CA ILE A 104 -5.24 7.49 20.32
C ILE A 104 -5.88 7.53 18.93
N LYS A 105 -5.96 8.70 18.30
CA LYS A 105 -6.46 8.84 16.93
C LYS A 105 -5.57 8.13 15.92
N GLU A 106 -4.26 8.29 16.05
CA GLU A 106 -3.28 7.63 15.18
C GLU A 106 -3.32 6.12 15.35
N LYS A 107 -3.42 5.63 16.59
CA LYS A 107 -3.57 4.20 16.87
C LYS A 107 -4.78 3.58 16.17
N LYS A 108 -5.91 4.27 16.12
CA LYS A 108 -7.11 3.79 15.40
C LYS A 108 -6.84 3.63 13.91
N ILE A 109 -6.07 4.53 13.30
CA ILE A 109 -5.68 4.44 11.89
C ILE A 109 -4.75 3.25 11.66
N ILE A 110 -3.75 3.07 12.51
CA ILE A 110 -2.82 1.93 12.43
C ILE A 110 -3.55 0.60 12.59
N GLN A 111 -4.48 0.51 13.53
CA GLN A 111 -5.30 -0.69 13.73
C GLN A 111 -6.20 -1.00 12.53
N LYS A 112 -6.73 0.03 11.88
CA LYS A 112 -7.48 -0.14 10.63
C LYS A 112 -6.59 -0.67 9.51
N ILE A 113 -5.38 -0.15 9.37
CA ILE A 113 -4.41 -0.66 8.40
C ILE A 113 -4.09 -2.13 8.69
N LEU A 114 -3.82 -2.49 9.94
CA LEU A 114 -3.56 -3.88 10.35
C LEU A 114 -4.71 -4.83 10.00
N LEU A 115 -5.94 -4.39 10.24
CA LEU A 115 -7.13 -5.20 9.98
C LEU A 115 -7.35 -5.45 8.50
N ASP A 116 -7.15 -4.42 7.68
CA ASP A 116 -7.48 -4.45 6.25
C ASP A 116 -6.29 -4.89 5.37
N LEU A 117 -5.08 -4.96 5.92
CA LEU A 117 -3.86 -5.26 5.17
C LEU A 117 -3.91 -6.60 4.40
N PRO A 118 -4.35 -7.72 4.99
CA PRO A 118 -4.41 -8.99 4.26
C PRO A 118 -5.30 -8.92 3.02
N ASP A 119 -6.48 -8.36 3.14
CA ASP A 119 -7.45 -8.20 2.05
C ASP A 119 -6.92 -7.26 0.96
N PHE A 120 -6.22 -6.19 1.39
CA PHE A 120 -5.58 -5.27 0.44
C PHE A 120 -4.46 -5.94 -0.36
N LEU A 121 -3.61 -6.74 0.27
CA LEU A 121 -2.54 -7.46 -0.43
C LEU A 121 -3.11 -8.49 -1.42
N GLU A 122 -4.21 -9.16 -1.07
CA GLU A 122 -4.93 -10.03 -1.98
C GLU A 122 -5.50 -9.26 -3.17
N PHE A 123 -6.16 -8.14 -2.92
CA PHE A 123 -6.70 -7.26 -3.96
C PHE A 123 -5.62 -6.79 -4.94
N VAL A 124 -4.44 -6.41 -4.45
CA VAL A 124 -3.29 -6.02 -5.30
C VAL A 124 -2.87 -7.17 -6.21
N ARG A 125 -2.76 -8.40 -5.68
CA ARG A 125 -2.40 -9.59 -6.47
C ARG A 125 -3.43 -9.88 -7.57
N GLU A 126 -4.71 -9.74 -7.28
CA GLU A 126 -5.80 -9.98 -8.22
C GLU A 126 -5.91 -8.91 -9.32
N ASN A 127 -5.47 -7.69 -9.04
CA ASN A 127 -5.58 -6.55 -9.95
C ASN A 127 -4.26 -6.20 -10.64
N LYS A 128 -3.63 -7.18 -11.29
CA LYS A 128 -2.44 -7.00 -12.12
C LYS A 128 -1.21 -6.51 -11.35
N GLY A 129 -1.08 -6.95 -10.11
CA GLY A 129 0.07 -6.62 -9.24
C GLY A 129 1.38 -7.26 -9.68
N LEU A 130 1.71 -7.22 -10.97
CA LEU A 130 2.99 -7.64 -11.54
C LEU A 130 4.05 -6.55 -11.36
N SER A 131 5.32 -6.92 -11.51
CA SER A 131 6.43 -5.96 -11.49
C SER A 131 6.43 -5.05 -12.72
N LEU A 132 7.16 -3.93 -12.63
CA LEU A 132 7.33 -3.06 -13.77
C LEU A 132 8.07 -3.79 -14.91
N THR A 133 9.07 -4.62 -14.58
CA THR A 133 9.79 -5.43 -15.56
C THR A 133 8.84 -6.37 -16.30
N GLU A 134 7.99 -7.11 -15.59
CA GLU A 134 7.01 -8.03 -16.21
C GLU A 134 6.00 -7.30 -17.11
N HIS A 135 5.50 -6.14 -16.67
CA HIS A 135 4.61 -5.33 -17.51
C HIS A 135 5.30 -4.80 -18.77
N LEU A 136 6.56 -4.40 -18.67
CA LEU A 136 7.34 -3.95 -19.84
C LEU A 136 7.61 -5.11 -20.81
N GLU A 137 7.91 -6.29 -20.31
CA GLU A 137 8.18 -7.48 -21.15
C GLU A 137 6.95 -7.91 -21.94
N ASN A 138 5.74 -7.80 -21.35
CA ASN A 138 4.49 -8.11 -22.03
C ASN A 138 3.85 -6.91 -22.76
N GLY A 139 4.55 -5.76 -22.83
CA GLY A 139 4.05 -4.56 -23.47
C GLY A 139 2.80 -3.97 -22.82
N PHE A 140 2.63 -4.17 -21.50
CA PHE A 140 1.43 -3.78 -20.74
C PHE A 140 0.12 -4.42 -21.26
N ALA A 141 0.21 -5.54 -21.95
CA ALA A 141 -0.94 -6.16 -22.63
C ALA A 141 -2.11 -6.41 -21.68
N ASP A 142 -1.84 -6.86 -20.45
CA ASP A 142 -2.88 -7.13 -19.46
C ASP A 142 -3.60 -5.84 -19.00
N MET A 143 -2.86 -4.76 -18.82
CA MET A 143 -3.44 -3.46 -18.44
C MET A 143 -4.25 -2.87 -19.58
N ILE A 144 -3.71 -2.93 -20.81
CA ILE A 144 -4.39 -2.43 -22.01
C ILE A 144 -5.70 -3.19 -22.23
N SER A 145 -5.68 -4.52 -22.09
CA SER A 145 -6.87 -5.35 -22.19
C SER A 145 -7.92 -5.03 -21.12
N PHE A 146 -7.48 -4.76 -19.89
CA PHE A 146 -8.38 -4.38 -18.81
C PHE A 146 -9.05 -3.03 -19.06
N MET A 147 -8.34 -2.09 -19.63
CA MET A 147 -8.86 -0.77 -19.97
C MET A 147 -9.66 -0.76 -21.28
N GLU A 148 -9.79 -1.89 -21.98
CA GLU A 148 -10.49 -2.01 -23.26
C GLU A 148 -9.97 -1.04 -24.36
N LEU A 149 -8.69 -0.81 -24.32
CA LEU A 149 -8.03 0.09 -25.28
C LEU A 149 -7.57 -0.64 -26.53
#